data_0af0466110dbfaa5fb08f18875716c7a
#
_entry.id   0af0466110dbfaa5fb08f18875716c7a
#
_cell.length_a   1.000
_cell.length_b   1.000
_cell.length_c   1.000
_cell.angle_alpha   90.00
_cell.angle_beta   90.00
_cell.angle_gamma   90.00
#
_symmetry.space_group_name_H-M   'P 1'
#
loop_
_entity.id
_entity.type
_entity.pdbx_description
1 polymer ?
#
loop_
_entity_poly.entity_id
_entity_poly.type
_entity_poly.pdbx_seq_one_letter_code
_entity_poly.pdbx_strand_id
1 'polypeptide(L)'
;MLIVSLFCLPLLPKFFLQESIPTAEPVSTESSSAGSATVSQPEEAEPAPEPEPQPLVQTVRFSATGDNLIHAPIYKQAQRRASGEEAYSFDYCYEHIAPFYAQHDVNWINQETLCTDELEPSSYPCFSTPGDCARALYRAGVRVFSLSNNHTYDKGASGIAATLRFWGSMPEDVVTTGLWKGKEDYGHIPLQTVNGVTIAYLSYTEHTNGIPQNSSMQANVIYTSQTDVIEQQVKAARQLADFVVVGVHWGVENSHAIADPQRTLAQNLADWGADLIVGTHPHVLQNAQWLTAADGRKVFTAYSLGNFISTQEKPDQLVGAILSVQLEKTTEPDGTVRCSVLSPRLLPTVTHYDAGKSNVRTYLFRDYTEALTKAHGVRQAYPDFSLEMIQSIARENIDPEFLQLT
;
A
#
# COMPACT_ATOMS: atom_id res chain seq x y z
N MET A 1 -2.79 -53.57 -13.38
CA MET A 1 -1.49 -53.76 -13.99
C MET A 1 -0.62 -52.57 -13.59
N LEU A 2 0.21 -52.78 -12.57
CA LEU A 2 1.14 -51.78 -12.00
C LEU A 2 2.27 -51.55 -12.97
N ILE A 3 2.69 -50.32 -13.20
CA ILE A 3 4.05 -49.97 -13.59
C ILE A 3 4.51 -48.81 -12.71
N VAL A 4 5.42 -49.16 -11.80
CA VAL A 4 6.22 -48.24 -10.98
C VAL A 4 7.46 -47.90 -11.77
N SER A 5 7.76 -46.65 -11.98
CA SER A 5 9.05 -46.20 -12.52
C SER A 5 9.74 -45.33 -11.47
N LEU A 6 10.76 -45.95 -10.84
CA LEU A 6 11.81 -45.26 -10.07
C LEU A 6 12.70 -44.47 -11.04
N PHE A 7 12.99 -43.22 -10.75
CA PHE A 7 14.15 -42.52 -11.29
C PHE A 7 15.08 -42.06 -10.17
N CYS A 8 16.33 -42.55 -10.31
CA CYS A 8 17.46 -42.31 -9.45
C CYS A 8 17.97 -40.88 -9.58
N LEU A 9 18.31 -40.28 -8.43
CA LEU A 9 19.17 -39.08 -8.33
C LEU A 9 20.65 -39.50 -8.51
N PRO A 10 21.51 -38.72 -9.17
CA PRO A 10 22.95 -38.87 -9.05
C PRO A 10 23.51 -37.97 -7.93
N LEU A 11 24.29 -38.60 -7.06
CA LEU A 11 25.18 -38.00 -6.06
C LEU A 11 26.36 -37.30 -6.74
N LEU A 12 26.62 -36.06 -6.40
CA LEU A 12 27.86 -35.35 -6.71
C LEU A 12 28.83 -35.42 -5.52
N PRO A 13 30.15 -35.63 -5.78
CA PRO A 13 31.16 -35.82 -4.74
C PRO A 13 31.61 -34.48 -4.11
N LYS A 14 31.80 -34.50 -2.78
CA LYS A 14 32.46 -33.44 -2.02
C LYS A 14 33.96 -33.48 -2.27
N PHE A 15 34.55 -32.44 -2.79
CA PHE A 15 36.00 -32.22 -2.78
C PHE A 15 36.38 -31.56 -1.44
N PHE A 16 37.22 -32.32 -0.67
CA PHE A 16 38.01 -31.79 0.42
C PHE A 16 39.33 -31.25 -0.15
N LEU A 17 39.60 -29.97 0.06
CA LEU A 17 40.93 -29.40 -0.09
C LEU A 17 41.59 -29.36 1.29
N GLN A 18 42.67 -30.10 1.42
CA GLN A 18 43.54 -30.20 2.58
C GLN A 18 44.72 -29.26 2.35
N GLU A 19 44.80 -28.16 3.07
CA GLU A 19 45.99 -27.31 3.10
C GLU A 19 46.99 -27.84 4.13
N SER A 20 48.20 -28.04 3.66
CA SER A 20 49.37 -28.57 4.38
C SER A 20 50.07 -27.45 5.18
N ILE A 21 50.34 -27.74 6.45
CA ILE A 21 51.13 -26.93 7.36
C ILE A 21 52.63 -27.18 7.09
N PRO A 22 53.49 -26.16 6.96
CA PRO A 22 54.94 -26.36 6.90
C PRO A 22 55.54 -26.49 8.31
N THR A 23 56.28 -27.56 8.52
CA THR A 23 57.14 -27.83 9.68
C THR A 23 58.38 -26.94 9.65
N ALA A 24 58.68 -26.27 10.79
CA ALA A 24 59.93 -25.54 10.99
C ALA A 24 60.94 -26.44 11.76
N GLU A 25 62.17 -26.48 11.25
CA GLU A 25 63.33 -27.14 11.84
C GLU A 25 63.93 -26.31 13.02
N PRO A 26 64.66 -26.99 13.96
CA PRO A 26 65.16 -26.33 15.16
C PRO A 26 66.55 -25.67 14.94
N VAL A 27 66.71 -24.47 15.45
CA VAL A 27 68.02 -23.80 15.52
C VAL A 27 68.53 -23.87 16.97
N SER A 28 69.80 -24.24 17.02
CA SER A 28 70.63 -24.53 18.17
C SER A 28 70.88 -23.38 19.13
N THR A 29 71.04 -23.77 20.40
CA THR A 29 71.40 -22.95 21.57
C THR A 29 72.82 -22.40 21.52
N GLU A 30 72.94 -21.10 21.86
CA GLU A 30 74.16 -20.60 22.50
C GLU A 30 73.81 -19.82 23.78
N SER A 31 74.55 -20.21 24.83
CA SER A 31 74.47 -19.71 26.20
C SER A 31 75.30 -18.44 26.36
N SER A 32 74.71 -17.42 26.99
CA SER A 32 75.53 -16.44 27.74
C SER A 32 74.73 -15.82 28.89
N SER A 33 75.47 -15.60 29.92
CA SER A 33 75.16 -15.37 31.31
C SER A 33 74.42 -14.09 31.70
N ALA A 34 73.62 -14.24 32.72
CA ALA A 34 73.36 -13.41 33.92
C ALA A 34 73.13 -11.87 33.76
N GLY A 35 71.90 -11.49 33.98
CA GLY A 35 71.50 -10.16 34.41
C GLY A 35 70.12 -10.29 35.09
N SER A 36 70.14 -10.19 36.45
CA SER A 36 68.87 -10.18 37.20
C SER A 36 68.12 -8.88 36.92
N ALA A 37 67.06 -8.96 36.15
CA ALA A 37 66.04 -7.90 35.99
C ALA A 37 64.75 -8.42 36.58
N THR A 38 64.24 -7.69 37.53
CA THR A 38 62.89 -7.89 38.14
C THR A 38 61.86 -7.79 37.04
N VAL A 39 61.24 -8.90 36.71
CA VAL A 39 60.11 -8.95 35.78
C VAL A 39 58.90 -8.48 36.55
N SER A 40 58.45 -7.23 36.31
CA SER A 40 57.10 -6.79 36.64
C SER A 40 56.15 -7.61 35.81
N GLN A 41 55.24 -8.34 36.48
CA GLN A 41 54.10 -9.02 35.80
C GLN A 41 53.32 -7.99 34.96
N PRO A 42 52.90 -8.33 33.76
CA PRO A 42 51.97 -7.51 33.02
C PRO A 42 50.67 -7.43 33.81
N GLU A 43 50.22 -6.25 34.12
CA GLU A 43 48.91 -5.95 34.67
C GLU A 43 47.88 -6.51 33.67
N GLU A 44 47.12 -7.48 34.09
CA GLU A 44 46.04 -8.10 33.28
C GLU A 44 45.03 -6.98 33.02
N ALA A 45 44.93 -6.51 31.77
CA ALA A 45 44.01 -5.47 31.35
C ALA A 45 42.59 -5.96 31.65
N GLU A 46 41.83 -5.21 32.43
CA GLU A 46 40.40 -5.47 32.65
C GLU A 46 39.74 -5.63 31.29
N PRO A 47 38.86 -6.67 31.09
CA PRO A 47 38.14 -6.84 29.87
C PRO A 47 37.30 -5.60 29.59
N ALA A 48 37.40 -5.08 28.36
CA ALA A 48 36.59 -3.94 27.94
C ALA A 48 35.10 -4.28 28.21
N PRO A 49 34.31 -3.33 28.74
CA PRO A 49 32.90 -3.57 29.03
C PRO A 49 32.19 -4.07 27.76
N GLU A 50 31.39 -5.14 27.89
CA GLU A 50 30.56 -5.61 26.78
C GLU A 50 29.68 -4.45 26.27
N PRO A 51 29.53 -4.28 24.95
CA PRO A 51 28.67 -3.24 24.41
C PRO A 51 27.24 -3.43 24.92
N GLU A 52 26.65 -2.36 25.44
CA GLU A 52 25.23 -2.41 25.88
C GLU A 52 24.34 -2.85 24.72
N PRO A 53 23.35 -3.74 24.99
CA PRO A 53 22.40 -4.18 23.97
C PRO A 53 21.71 -2.96 23.33
N GLN A 54 21.69 -2.91 22.01
CA GLN A 54 21.07 -1.81 21.27
C GLN A 54 19.62 -2.18 20.91
N PRO A 55 18.70 -1.21 20.81
CA PRO A 55 17.34 -1.44 20.33
C PRO A 55 17.36 -2.01 18.90
N LEU A 56 16.47 -2.97 18.63
CA LEU A 56 16.20 -3.46 17.27
C LEU A 56 15.16 -2.56 16.60
N VAL A 57 15.55 -1.85 15.56
CA VAL A 57 14.67 -0.99 14.77
C VAL A 57 14.34 -1.67 13.44
N GLN A 58 13.06 -1.87 13.17
CA GLN A 58 12.52 -2.44 11.93
C GLN A 58 11.60 -1.42 11.27
N THR A 59 11.75 -1.22 9.96
CA THR A 59 11.02 -0.19 9.23
C THR A 59 10.38 -0.74 7.98
N VAL A 60 9.18 -0.21 7.66
CA VAL A 60 8.47 -0.43 6.40
C VAL A 60 8.15 0.92 5.78
N ARG A 61 8.61 1.14 4.56
CA ARG A 61 8.18 2.28 3.74
C ARG A 61 6.84 1.91 3.11
N PHE A 62 5.79 2.57 3.58
CA PHE A 62 4.42 2.32 3.16
C PHE A 62 3.91 3.45 2.27
N SER A 63 3.22 3.12 1.18
CA SER A 63 2.48 4.11 0.40
C SER A 63 1.01 3.73 0.24
N ALA A 64 0.16 4.75 0.10
CA ALA A 64 -1.25 4.58 -0.23
C ALA A 64 -1.68 5.54 -1.34
N THR A 65 -2.51 5.05 -2.26
CA THR A 65 -3.09 5.83 -3.35
C THR A 65 -4.61 5.80 -3.30
N GLY A 66 -5.23 6.84 -3.82
CA GLY A 66 -6.67 7.03 -3.84
C GLY A 66 -7.41 6.13 -4.84
N ASP A 67 -8.42 6.70 -5.49
CA ASP A 67 -9.42 5.98 -6.27
C ASP A 67 -8.88 5.52 -7.63
N ASN A 68 -8.72 4.22 -7.81
CA ASN A 68 -8.45 3.60 -9.12
C ASN A 68 -9.79 3.37 -9.82
N LEU A 69 -10.30 4.41 -10.50
CA LEU A 69 -11.64 4.48 -11.08
C LEU A 69 -11.59 4.27 -12.59
N ILE A 70 -11.78 3.04 -13.05
CA ILE A 70 -11.55 2.64 -14.45
C ILE A 70 -12.76 2.91 -15.34
N HIS A 71 -12.81 4.13 -15.90
CA HIS A 71 -13.80 4.52 -16.91
C HIS A 71 -13.54 3.89 -18.29
N ALA A 72 -14.56 3.96 -19.17
CA ALA A 72 -14.49 3.40 -20.52
C ALA A 72 -13.28 3.85 -21.36
N PRO A 73 -12.86 5.13 -21.37
CA PRO A 73 -11.68 5.52 -22.11
C PRO A 73 -10.41 4.77 -21.69
N ILE A 74 -10.29 4.43 -20.39
CA ILE A 74 -9.11 3.76 -19.80
C ILE A 74 -9.06 2.30 -20.27
N TYR A 75 -10.13 1.50 -20.08
CA TYR A 75 -10.06 0.09 -20.51
C TYR A 75 -10.07 -0.06 -22.03
N LYS A 76 -10.75 0.82 -22.78
CA LYS A 76 -10.68 0.82 -24.25
C LYS A 76 -9.28 1.16 -24.77
N GLN A 77 -8.56 2.07 -24.10
CA GLN A 77 -7.16 2.34 -24.39
C GLN A 77 -6.29 1.12 -24.10
N ALA A 78 -6.50 0.46 -22.94
CA ALA A 78 -5.78 -0.75 -22.56
C ALA A 78 -6.02 -1.89 -23.59
N GLN A 79 -7.25 -2.05 -24.09
CA GLN A 79 -7.58 -3.00 -25.14
C GLN A 79 -6.80 -2.72 -26.44
N ARG A 80 -6.73 -1.44 -26.88
CA ARG A 80 -5.98 -1.08 -28.09
C ARG A 80 -4.47 -1.24 -27.95
N ARG A 81 -3.93 -1.28 -26.73
CA ARG A 81 -2.50 -1.46 -26.41
C ARG A 81 -2.15 -2.91 -26.10
N ALA A 82 -3.14 -3.78 -26.04
CA ALA A 82 -2.93 -5.21 -25.79
C ALA A 82 -2.02 -5.82 -26.86
N SER A 83 -1.14 -6.71 -26.44
CA SER A 83 -0.24 -7.47 -27.31
C SER A 83 0.02 -8.85 -26.71
N GLY A 84 0.38 -9.81 -27.56
CA GLY A 84 0.58 -11.18 -27.12
C GLY A 84 -0.73 -11.84 -26.71
N GLU A 85 -0.72 -12.46 -25.53
CA GLU A 85 -1.88 -13.20 -24.98
C GLU A 85 -2.80 -12.34 -24.09
N GLU A 86 -2.37 -11.12 -23.74
CA GLU A 86 -3.16 -10.21 -22.92
C GLU A 86 -4.32 -9.59 -23.72
N ALA A 87 -5.52 -9.57 -23.13
CA ALA A 87 -6.68 -8.89 -23.73
C ALA A 87 -6.65 -7.38 -23.50
N TYR A 88 -5.99 -6.92 -22.44
CA TYR A 88 -5.86 -5.50 -22.07
C TYR A 88 -4.45 -5.25 -21.50
N SER A 89 -3.81 -4.15 -21.92
CA SER A 89 -2.53 -3.68 -21.34
C SER A 89 -2.74 -2.36 -20.64
N PHE A 90 -2.72 -2.40 -19.28
CA PHE A 90 -2.88 -1.22 -18.44
C PHE A 90 -1.54 -0.62 -17.97
N ASP A 91 -0.39 -1.23 -18.28
CA ASP A 91 0.93 -0.78 -17.81
C ASP A 91 1.18 0.69 -18.12
N TYR A 92 0.75 1.15 -19.31
CA TYR A 92 0.82 2.55 -19.73
C TYR A 92 0.15 3.53 -18.75
N CYS A 93 -0.92 3.09 -18.07
CA CYS A 93 -1.63 3.93 -17.09
C CYS A 93 -0.77 4.26 -15.88
N TYR A 94 0.16 3.37 -15.53
CA TYR A 94 0.90 3.36 -14.27
C TYR A 94 2.41 3.51 -14.43
N GLU A 95 2.94 3.54 -15.66
CA GLU A 95 4.37 3.52 -15.97
C GLU A 95 5.18 4.63 -15.29
N HIS A 96 4.57 5.81 -15.11
CA HIS A 96 5.22 6.95 -14.45
C HIS A 96 5.17 6.90 -12.91
N ILE A 97 4.33 6.01 -12.35
CA ILE A 97 4.23 5.81 -10.89
C ILE A 97 5.00 4.57 -10.43
N ALA A 98 5.20 3.58 -11.30
CA ALA A 98 5.92 2.35 -10.96
C ALA A 98 7.32 2.59 -10.35
N PRO A 99 8.14 3.56 -10.79
CA PRO A 99 9.42 3.88 -10.15
C PRO A 99 9.29 4.42 -8.72
N PHE A 100 8.16 5.07 -8.39
CA PHE A 100 7.86 5.51 -7.04
C PHE A 100 7.49 4.30 -6.16
N TYR A 101 6.61 3.44 -6.64
CA TYR A 101 6.23 2.22 -5.92
C TYR A 101 7.42 1.31 -5.63
N ALA A 102 8.38 1.21 -6.55
CA ALA A 102 9.60 0.43 -6.36
C ALA A 102 10.49 0.94 -5.20
N GLN A 103 10.26 2.14 -4.69
CA GLN A 103 10.96 2.70 -3.54
C GLN A 103 10.28 2.40 -2.20
N HIS A 104 9.10 1.75 -2.23
CA HIS A 104 8.31 1.40 -1.05
C HIS A 104 8.22 -0.10 -0.88
N ASP A 105 8.16 -0.53 0.36
CA ASP A 105 8.10 -1.95 0.72
C ASP A 105 6.67 -2.48 0.62
N VAL A 106 5.67 -1.59 0.84
CA VAL A 106 4.24 -1.88 0.71
C VAL A 106 3.55 -0.74 -0.02
N ASN A 107 2.76 -1.08 -1.04
CA ASN A 107 1.91 -0.14 -1.77
C ASN A 107 0.45 -0.59 -1.68
N TRP A 108 -0.39 0.29 -1.13
CA TRP A 108 -1.83 0.13 -0.96
C TRP A 108 -2.61 0.99 -1.96
N ILE A 109 -3.76 0.50 -2.44
CA ILE A 109 -4.64 1.24 -3.35
C ILE A 109 -6.12 1.00 -3.05
N ASN A 110 -6.99 2.02 -3.24
CA ASN A 110 -8.41 1.79 -3.36
C ASN A 110 -8.76 1.36 -4.78
N GLN A 111 -9.09 0.07 -4.96
CA GLN A 111 -9.60 -0.45 -6.22
C GLN A 111 -11.11 -0.19 -6.26
N GLU A 112 -11.51 0.97 -6.77
CA GLU A 112 -12.90 1.42 -6.66
C GLU A 112 -13.85 0.69 -7.61
N THR A 113 -13.32 0.13 -8.68
CA THR A 113 -14.13 -0.63 -9.65
C THR A 113 -13.86 -2.13 -9.52
N LEU A 114 -14.93 -2.91 -9.54
CA LEU A 114 -14.88 -4.38 -9.48
C LEU A 114 -13.99 -4.95 -10.59
N CYS A 115 -12.98 -5.75 -10.24
CA CYS A 115 -12.09 -6.44 -11.18
C CYS A 115 -12.50 -7.89 -11.40
N THR A 116 -12.55 -8.31 -12.69
CA THR A 116 -12.90 -9.69 -13.08
C THR A 116 -12.47 -9.99 -14.50
N ASP A 117 -12.24 -11.28 -14.80
CA ASP A 117 -12.03 -11.79 -16.16
C ASP A 117 -13.32 -12.39 -16.78
N GLU A 118 -14.41 -12.42 -16.01
CA GLU A 118 -15.61 -13.18 -16.39
C GLU A 118 -16.77 -12.31 -16.92
N LEU A 119 -16.74 -11.01 -16.60
CA LEU A 119 -17.80 -10.09 -17.01
C LEU A 119 -17.29 -9.10 -18.04
N GLU A 120 -18.15 -8.76 -18.99
CA GLU A 120 -17.85 -7.72 -19.98
C GLU A 120 -17.51 -6.39 -19.30
N PRO A 121 -16.45 -5.69 -19.75
CA PRO A 121 -16.09 -4.40 -19.23
C PRO A 121 -17.20 -3.37 -19.39
N SER A 122 -17.45 -2.60 -18.35
CA SER A 122 -18.42 -1.52 -18.36
C SER A 122 -17.95 -0.34 -17.52
N SER A 123 -18.56 0.82 -17.74
CA SER A 123 -18.23 2.08 -17.10
C SER A 123 -19.44 2.61 -16.32
N TYR A 124 -19.33 3.86 -15.85
CA TYR A 124 -20.42 4.53 -15.15
C TYR A 124 -21.78 4.29 -15.86
N PRO A 125 -22.87 4.05 -15.11
CA PRO A 125 -22.96 4.07 -13.64
C PRO A 125 -22.61 2.76 -12.94
N CYS A 126 -22.45 1.65 -13.65
CA CYS A 126 -22.20 0.32 -13.08
C CYS A 126 -20.93 -0.29 -13.70
N PHE A 127 -19.84 -0.26 -12.96
CA PHE A 127 -18.52 -0.66 -13.44
C PHE A 127 -18.30 -2.18 -13.48
N SER A 128 -17.48 -2.59 -14.42
CA SER A 128 -16.78 -3.88 -14.46
C SER A 128 -15.44 -3.66 -15.16
N THR A 129 -14.35 -3.96 -14.48
CA THR A 129 -12.99 -3.70 -14.94
C THR A 129 -12.30 -5.01 -15.29
N PRO A 130 -11.62 -5.11 -16.46
CA PRO A 130 -10.77 -6.26 -16.75
C PRO A 130 -9.76 -6.55 -15.65
N GLY A 131 -9.57 -7.82 -15.28
CA GLY A 131 -8.59 -8.24 -14.27
C GLY A 131 -7.16 -7.83 -14.58
N ASP A 132 -6.84 -7.63 -15.86
CA ASP A 132 -5.53 -7.12 -16.30
C ASP A 132 -5.16 -5.76 -15.69
N CYS A 133 -6.15 -4.97 -15.24
CA CYS A 133 -5.92 -3.74 -14.50
C CYS A 133 -5.20 -4.02 -13.16
N ALA A 134 -5.71 -4.95 -12.37
CA ALA A 134 -5.09 -5.34 -11.11
C ALA A 134 -3.74 -6.04 -11.32
N ARG A 135 -3.60 -6.84 -12.39
CA ARG A 135 -2.32 -7.45 -12.77
C ARG A 135 -1.27 -6.41 -13.14
N ALA A 136 -1.66 -5.33 -13.84
CA ALA A 136 -0.75 -4.23 -14.16
C ALA A 136 -0.33 -3.45 -12.89
N LEU A 137 -1.25 -3.19 -11.96
CA LEU A 137 -0.92 -2.61 -10.65
C LEU A 137 0.02 -3.51 -9.84
N TYR A 138 -0.21 -4.83 -9.87
CA TYR A 138 0.70 -5.80 -9.25
C TYR A 138 2.12 -5.72 -9.85
N ARG A 139 2.25 -5.66 -11.19
CA ARG A 139 3.54 -5.46 -11.87
C ARG A 139 4.18 -4.12 -11.52
N ALA A 140 3.38 -3.08 -11.32
CA ALA A 140 3.85 -1.78 -10.88
C ALA A 140 4.31 -1.75 -9.41
N GLY A 141 4.01 -2.77 -8.61
CA GLY A 141 4.46 -2.89 -7.23
C GLY A 141 3.36 -2.83 -6.16
N VAL A 142 2.09 -2.72 -6.54
CA VAL A 142 0.96 -2.75 -5.59
C VAL A 142 0.75 -4.17 -5.07
N ARG A 143 0.55 -4.31 -3.77
CA ARG A 143 0.29 -5.60 -3.10
C ARG A 143 -0.96 -5.60 -2.25
N VAL A 144 -1.46 -4.44 -1.84
CA VAL A 144 -2.62 -4.33 -0.95
C VAL A 144 -3.75 -3.59 -1.68
N PHE A 145 -4.90 -4.24 -1.80
CA PHE A 145 -6.06 -3.71 -2.51
C PHE A 145 -7.27 -3.59 -1.58
N SER A 146 -7.77 -2.37 -1.41
CA SER A 146 -9.06 -2.11 -0.78
C SER A 146 -10.17 -2.34 -1.79
N LEU A 147 -11.15 -3.16 -1.43
CA LEU A 147 -12.27 -3.55 -2.28
C LEU A 147 -13.63 -3.05 -1.75
N SER A 148 -13.63 -2.35 -0.63
CA SER A 148 -14.84 -1.81 0.00
C SER A 148 -15.07 -0.38 -0.42
N ASN A 149 -16.03 -0.16 -1.33
CA ASN A 149 -16.36 1.14 -1.89
C ASN A 149 -17.82 1.18 -2.40
N ASN A 150 -18.26 2.33 -2.92
CA ASN A 150 -19.61 2.51 -3.42
C ASN A 150 -19.94 1.68 -4.68
N HIS A 151 -18.93 1.23 -5.45
CA HIS A 151 -19.07 0.42 -6.66
C HIS A 151 -18.92 -1.09 -6.43
N THR A 152 -18.72 -1.53 -5.20
CA THR A 152 -18.50 -2.94 -4.86
C THR A 152 -19.66 -3.83 -5.36
N TYR A 153 -20.90 -3.34 -5.33
CA TYR A 153 -22.08 -4.12 -5.71
C TYR A 153 -22.62 -3.84 -7.11
N ASP A 154 -21.91 -3.12 -7.96
CA ASP A 154 -22.36 -2.69 -9.30
C ASP A 154 -22.89 -3.82 -10.20
N LYS A 155 -22.38 -5.03 -10.03
CA LYS A 155 -22.81 -6.22 -10.79
C LYS A 155 -23.56 -7.23 -9.92
N GLY A 156 -24.03 -6.81 -8.74
CA GLY A 156 -24.79 -7.66 -7.83
C GLY A 156 -24.05 -8.94 -7.44
N ALA A 157 -24.82 -10.00 -7.18
CA ALA A 157 -24.26 -11.27 -6.73
C ALA A 157 -23.29 -11.92 -7.74
N SER A 158 -23.56 -11.80 -9.04
CA SER A 158 -22.65 -12.31 -10.08
C SER A 158 -21.32 -11.57 -10.09
N GLY A 159 -21.34 -10.24 -9.87
CA GLY A 159 -20.15 -9.43 -9.74
C GLY A 159 -19.30 -9.82 -8.54
N ILE A 160 -19.93 -9.98 -7.37
CA ILE A 160 -19.24 -10.42 -6.15
C ILE A 160 -18.61 -11.82 -6.36
N ALA A 161 -19.34 -12.77 -6.95
CA ALA A 161 -18.79 -14.09 -7.20
C ALA A 161 -17.61 -14.07 -8.18
N ALA A 162 -17.72 -13.30 -9.25
CA ALA A 162 -16.66 -13.17 -10.26
C ALA A 162 -15.40 -12.47 -9.70
N THR A 163 -15.59 -11.38 -8.95
CA THR A 163 -14.45 -10.66 -8.35
C THR A 163 -13.73 -11.51 -7.29
N LEU A 164 -14.45 -12.29 -6.48
CA LEU A 164 -13.83 -13.20 -5.51
C LEU A 164 -12.97 -14.26 -6.19
N ARG A 165 -13.46 -14.86 -7.30
CA ARG A 165 -12.64 -15.81 -8.07
C ARG A 165 -11.41 -15.16 -8.68
N PHE A 166 -11.57 -13.97 -9.23
CA PHE A 166 -10.45 -13.21 -9.77
C PHE A 166 -9.37 -12.94 -8.72
N TRP A 167 -9.74 -12.35 -7.58
CA TRP A 167 -8.75 -12.06 -6.52
C TRP A 167 -8.14 -13.33 -5.92
N GLY A 168 -8.91 -14.41 -5.84
CA GLY A 168 -8.41 -15.73 -5.43
C GLY A 168 -7.43 -16.37 -6.42
N SER A 169 -7.32 -15.85 -7.65
CA SER A 169 -6.35 -16.29 -8.68
C SER A 169 -5.09 -15.41 -8.74
N MET A 170 -5.07 -14.29 -8.01
CA MET A 170 -3.90 -13.42 -7.94
C MET A 170 -2.78 -14.10 -7.12
N PRO A 171 -1.52 -13.65 -7.28
CA PRO A 171 -0.40 -14.19 -6.50
C PRO A 171 -0.64 -14.14 -4.99
N GLU A 172 -0.06 -15.09 -4.24
CA GLU A 172 -0.26 -15.28 -2.80
C GLU A 172 0.22 -14.08 -1.95
N ASP A 173 1.11 -13.24 -2.48
CA ASP A 173 1.58 -12.02 -1.83
C ASP A 173 0.63 -10.82 -1.99
N VAL A 174 -0.48 -11.00 -2.73
CA VAL A 174 -1.54 -10.00 -2.84
C VAL A 174 -2.47 -10.10 -1.62
N VAL A 175 -2.66 -8.96 -0.96
CA VAL A 175 -3.61 -8.83 0.14
C VAL A 175 -4.83 -8.04 -0.33
N THR A 176 -6.02 -8.60 -0.13
CA THR A 176 -7.29 -7.89 -0.35
C THR A 176 -8.00 -7.67 0.98
N THR A 177 -8.69 -6.55 1.12
CA THR A 177 -9.45 -6.20 2.31
C THR A 177 -10.78 -5.55 1.93
N GLY A 178 -11.78 -5.66 2.81
CA GLY A 178 -13.07 -4.98 2.64
C GLY A 178 -14.21 -5.82 2.06
N LEU A 179 -13.94 -7.10 1.71
CA LEU A 179 -14.97 -8.07 1.35
C LEU A 179 -14.93 -9.26 2.31
N TRP A 180 -16.08 -9.55 2.94
CA TRP A 180 -16.23 -10.54 4.01
C TRP A 180 -17.29 -11.57 3.61
N LYS A 181 -17.01 -12.87 3.78
CA LYS A 181 -17.94 -13.95 3.37
C LYS A 181 -19.20 -14.04 4.22
N GLY A 182 -19.29 -13.28 5.29
CA GLY A 182 -20.41 -13.24 6.20
C GLY A 182 -19.95 -12.82 7.60
N LYS A 183 -20.87 -12.82 8.57
CA LYS A 183 -20.56 -12.43 9.95
C LYS A 183 -19.52 -13.34 10.61
N GLU A 184 -19.52 -14.61 10.24
CA GLU A 184 -18.55 -15.62 10.69
C GLU A 184 -17.12 -15.33 10.22
N ASP A 185 -16.98 -14.57 9.14
CA ASP A 185 -15.70 -14.20 8.54
C ASP A 185 -15.16 -12.85 9.06
N TYR A 186 -15.95 -12.09 9.83
CA TYR A 186 -15.54 -10.77 10.34
C TYR A 186 -14.32 -10.83 11.27
N GLY A 187 -14.02 -11.98 11.85
CA GLY A 187 -12.81 -12.21 12.65
C GLY A 187 -11.56 -12.53 11.84
N HIS A 188 -11.69 -12.76 10.53
CA HIS A 188 -10.56 -13.01 9.64
C HIS A 188 -9.92 -11.68 9.23
N ILE A 189 -8.84 -11.28 9.90
CA ILE A 189 -8.13 -10.02 9.62
C ILE A 189 -6.99 -10.29 8.63
N PRO A 190 -7.00 -9.65 7.43
CA PRO A 190 -5.87 -9.76 6.50
C PRO A 190 -4.58 -9.20 7.11
N LEU A 191 -3.52 -10.00 7.12
CA LEU A 191 -2.22 -9.66 7.68
C LEU A 191 -1.12 -9.79 6.63
N GLN A 192 -0.09 -8.95 6.73
CA GLN A 192 1.14 -9.06 5.97
C GLN A 192 2.34 -8.75 6.88
N THR A 193 3.39 -9.57 6.81
CA THR A 193 4.64 -9.29 7.52
C THR A 193 5.72 -8.91 6.52
N VAL A 194 6.27 -7.71 6.69
CA VAL A 194 7.31 -7.14 5.83
C VAL A 194 8.42 -6.58 6.73
N ASN A 195 9.68 -6.93 6.47
CA ASN A 195 10.83 -6.49 7.25
C ASN A 195 10.71 -6.76 8.78
N GLY A 196 9.97 -7.82 9.16
CA GLY A 196 9.71 -8.14 10.57
C GLY A 196 8.63 -7.30 11.26
N VAL A 197 7.91 -6.47 10.49
CA VAL A 197 6.76 -5.69 10.93
C VAL A 197 5.48 -6.34 10.40
N THR A 198 4.54 -6.66 11.27
CA THR A 198 3.23 -7.21 10.90
C THR A 198 2.20 -6.09 10.81
N ILE A 199 1.50 -6.02 9.68
CA ILE A 199 0.50 -5.00 9.37
C ILE A 199 -0.84 -5.69 9.15
N ALA A 200 -1.89 -5.21 9.83
CA ALA A 200 -3.28 -5.61 9.60
C ALA A 200 -3.98 -4.59 8.69
N TYR A 201 -4.81 -5.09 7.79
CA TYR A 201 -5.55 -4.26 6.83
C TYR A 201 -7.05 -4.44 6.99
N LEU A 202 -7.76 -3.32 7.14
CA LEU A 202 -9.21 -3.26 7.20
C LEU A 202 -9.73 -2.25 6.19
N SER A 203 -10.94 -2.44 5.67
CA SER A 203 -11.58 -1.48 4.77
C SER A 203 -13.09 -1.47 4.94
N TYR A 204 -13.66 -0.25 4.92
CA TYR A 204 -15.08 0.01 5.13
C TYR A 204 -15.61 1.01 4.10
N THR A 205 -16.92 0.99 3.84
CA THR A 205 -17.57 1.96 2.95
C THR A 205 -18.82 2.57 3.58
N GLU A 206 -19.13 3.81 3.23
CA GLU A 206 -20.32 4.48 3.73
C GLU A 206 -21.60 3.99 3.05
N HIS A 207 -21.54 3.67 1.76
CA HIS A 207 -22.68 3.19 0.97
C HIS A 207 -22.20 2.36 -0.26
N THR A 208 -23.21 1.81 -0.99
CA THR A 208 -22.99 1.03 -2.22
C THR A 208 -23.95 1.49 -3.32
N ASN A 209 -24.04 2.82 -3.55
CA ASN A 209 -24.86 3.48 -4.58
C ASN A 209 -26.33 3.03 -4.59
N GLY A 210 -26.88 2.76 -3.39
CA GLY A 210 -28.26 2.29 -3.24
C GLY A 210 -28.50 0.84 -3.67
N ILE A 211 -27.47 0.10 -4.03
CA ILE A 211 -27.56 -1.35 -4.30
C ILE A 211 -27.42 -2.10 -2.97
N PRO A 212 -28.51 -2.71 -2.47
CA PRO A 212 -28.46 -3.35 -1.17
C PRO A 212 -27.74 -4.69 -1.23
N GLN A 213 -27.07 -5.02 -0.13
CA GLN A 213 -26.64 -6.39 0.13
C GLN A 213 -27.84 -7.33 0.11
N ASN A 214 -27.66 -8.52 -0.42
CA ASN A 214 -28.67 -9.58 -0.41
C ASN A 214 -28.06 -10.96 -0.15
N SER A 215 -28.92 -11.94 0.21
CA SER A 215 -28.49 -13.28 0.61
C SER A 215 -27.85 -14.12 -0.50
N SER A 216 -27.92 -13.70 -1.75
CA SER A 216 -27.25 -14.37 -2.87
C SER A 216 -25.80 -13.92 -3.07
N MET A 217 -25.36 -12.88 -2.40
CA MET A 217 -23.97 -12.39 -2.43
C MET A 217 -23.08 -13.28 -1.57
N GLN A 218 -21.97 -13.75 -2.15
CA GLN A 218 -20.99 -14.61 -1.46
C GLN A 218 -20.07 -13.85 -0.52
N ALA A 219 -19.99 -12.52 -0.65
CA ALA A 219 -19.29 -11.65 0.26
C ALA A 219 -19.99 -10.29 0.38
N ASN A 220 -19.68 -9.59 1.45
CA ASN A 220 -20.33 -8.34 1.83
C ASN A 220 -19.30 -7.32 2.25
N VAL A 221 -19.63 -6.04 2.06
CA VAL A 221 -18.93 -4.93 2.71
C VAL A 221 -19.42 -4.77 4.16
N ILE A 222 -18.63 -4.09 4.97
CA ILE A 222 -19.07 -3.54 6.26
C ILE A 222 -19.28 -2.04 6.06
N TYR A 223 -20.48 -1.58 6.33
CA TYR A 223 -20.81 -0.15 6.24
C TYR A 223 -20.30 0.63 7.44
N THR A 224 -19.90 1.87 7.23
CA THR A 224 -19.43 2.79 8.30
C THR A 224 -20.43 2.98 9.43
N SER A 225 -21.72 2.72 9.18
CA SER A 225 -22.78 2.73 10.19
C SER A 225 -22.79 1.51 11.12
N GLN A 226 -22.04 0.45 10.78
CA GLN A 226 -21.93 -0.78 11.60
C GLN A 226 -20.79 -0.66 12.64
N THR A 227 -20.85 0.39 13.44
CA THR A 227 -19.76 0.80 14.34
C THR A 227 -19.33 -0.29 15.32
N ASP A 228 -20.27 -1.09 15.85
CA ASP A 228 -19.95 -2.19 16.76
C ASP A 228 -19.09 -3.28 16.10
N VAL A 229 -19.35 -3.57 14.82
CA VAL A 229 -18.56 -4.54 14.04
C VAL A 229 -17.17 -3.99 13.76
N ILE A 230 -17.10 -2.73 13.36
CA ILE A 230 -15.83 -2.02 13.06
C ILE A 230 -14.96 -1.98 14.32
N GLU A 231 -15.54 -1.59 15.46
CA GLU A 231 -14.83 -1.55 16.75
C GLU A 231 -14.23 -2.92 17.09
N GLN A 232 -15.03 -4.00 16.97
CA GLN A 232 -14.56 -5.35 17.24
C GLN A 232 -13.41 -5.77 16.32
N GLN A 233 -13.51 -5.46 15.01
CA GLN A 233 -12.46 -5.79 14.04
C GLN A 233 -11.17 -5.00 14.29
N VAL A 234 -11.26 -3.68 14.53
CA VAL A 234 -10.07 -2.85 14.78
C VAL A 234 -9.38 -3.28 16.07
N LYS A 235 -10.13 -3.55 17.13
CA LYS A 235 -9.57 -4.09 18.40
C LYS A 235 -8.93 -5.47 18.21
N ALA A 236 -9.54 -6.35 17.42
CA ALA A 236 -8.94 -7.66 17.10
C ALA A 236 -7.67 -7.50 16.27
N ALA A 237 -7.67 -6.63 15.24
CA ALA A 237 -6.50 -6.32 14.42
C ALA A 237 -5.32 -5.81 15.28
N ARG A 238 -5.59 -4.92 16.25
CA ARG A 238 -4.58 -4.39 17.19
C ARG A 238 -3.90 -5.48 18.03
N GLN A 239 -4.58 -6.59 18.30
CA GLN A 239 -3.99 -7.73 19.04
C GLN A 239 -3.13 -8.63 18.16
N LEU A 240 -3.29 -8.55 16.84
CA LEU A 240 -2.65 -9.46 15.87
C LEU A 240 -1.44 -8.82 15.15
N ALA A 241 -1.33 -7.50 15.18
CA ALA A 241 -0.38 -6.78 14.33
C ALA A 241 0.32 -5.63 15.09
N ASP A 242 1.52 -5.30 14.59
CA ASP A 242 2.29 -4.13 15.02
C ASP A 242 1.61 -2.83 14.57
N PHE A 243 1.01 -2.83 13.36
CA PHE A 243 0.27 -1.70 12.81
C PHE A 243 -1.10 -2.12 12.28
N VAL A 244 -2.09 -1.24 12.45
CA VAL A 244 -3.44 -1.38 11.89
C VAL A 244 -3.68 -0.25 10.91
N VAL A 245 -3.80 -0.60 9.62
CA VAL A 245 -4.11 0.31 8.52
C VAL A 245 -5.58 0.14 8.14
N VAL A 246 -6.35 1.24 8.16
CA VAL A 246 -7.77 1.23 7.86
C VAL A 246 -8.07 2.11 6.65
N GLY A 247 -8.53 1.51 5.55
CA GLY A 247 -9.11 2.21 4.42
C GLY A 247 -10.58 2.56 4.70
N VAL A 248 -11.02 3.77 4.38
CA VAL A 248 -12.43 4.16 4.51
C VAL A 248 -12.89 4.92 3.28
N HIS A 249 -13.91 4.39 2.62
CA HIS A 249 -14.55 5.01 1.47
C HIS A 249 -15.79 5.79 1.92
N TRP A 250 -15.65 7.11 2.09
CA TRP A 250 -16.57 7.95 2.85
C TRP A 250 -16.65 9.40 2.37
N GLY A 251 -17.61 10.14 2.90
CA GLY A 251 -17.75 11.59 2.71
C GLY A 251 -18.61 11.95 1.52
N VAL A 252 -18.44 13.15 0.98
CA VAL A 252 -19.28 13.71 -0.08
C VAL A 252 -18.46 13.88 -1.35
N GLU A 253 -18.93 13.31 -2.46
CA GLU A 253 -18.30 13.47 -3.77
C GLU A 253 -18.08 14.94 -4.12
N ASN A 254 -16.91 15.22 -4.65
CA ASN A 254 -16.48 16.58 -5.09
C ASN A 254 -16.40 17.63 -3.98
N SER A 255 -16.36 17.23 -2.71
CA SER A 255 -16.21 18.12 -1.58
C SER A 255 -14.84 18.01 -0.95
N HIS A 256 -14.11 19.12 -0.90
CA HIS A 256 -12.86 19.23 -0.14
C HIS A 256 -13.10 19.35 1.39
N ALA A 257 -14.32 19.66 1.78
CA ALA A 257 -14.68 19.79 3.20
C ALA A 257 -14.82 18.40 3.84
N ILE A 258 -14.13 18.19 4.95
CA ILE A 258 -14.25 16.99 5.76
C ILE A 258 -15.57 17.07 6.54
N ALA A 259 -16.47 16.11 6.31
CA ALA A 259 -17.76 16.06 6.99
C ALA A 259 -17.63 15.57 8.45
N ASP A 260 -18.56 15.95 9.32
CA ASP A 260 -18.55 15.53 10.72
C ASP A 260 -18.59 14.00 10.92
N PRO A 261 -19.34 13.21 10.13
CA PRO A 261 -19.27 11.76 10.21
C PRO A 261 -17.88 11.19 9.95
N GLN A 262 -17.12 11.77 8.98
CA GLN A 262 -15.74 11.37 8.73
C GLN A 262 -14.83 11.63 9.94
N ARG A 263 -14.95 12.82 10.56
CA ARG A 263 -14.18 13.19 11.77
C ARG A 263 -14.50 12.27 12.95
N THR A 264 -15.78 11.99 13.16
CA THR A 264 -16.24 11.13 14.24
C THR A 264 -15.73 9.71 14.09
N LEU A 265 -15.87 9.13 12.89
CA LEU A 265 -15.40 7.77 12.65
C LEU A 265 -13.87 7.69 12.70
N ALA A 266 -13.15 8.69 12.18
CA ALA A 266 -11.69 8.73 12.27
C ALA A 266 -11.20 8.70 13.72
N GLN A 267 -11.82 9.50 14.60
CA GLN A 267 -11.49 9.50 16.03
C GLN A 267 -11.81 8.14 16.67
N ASN A 268 -12.97 7.57 16.38
CA ASN A 268 -13.33 6.24 16.89
C ASN A 268 -12.34 5.16 16.43
N LEU A 269 -11.95 5.14 15.15
CA LEU A 269 -10.95 4.20 14.63
C LEU A 269 -9.61 4.35 15.35
N ALA A 270 -9.19 5.60 15.61
CA ALA A 270 -7.97 5.88 16.38
C ALA A 270 -8.06 5.29 17.80
N ASP A 271 -9.19 5.55 18.48
CA ASP A 271 -9.43 5.10 19.85
C ASP A 271 -9.53 3.57 19.94
N TRP A 272 -10.04 2.92 18.90
CA TRP A 272 -10.15 1.45 18.85
C TRP A 272 -8.85 0.73 18.50
N GLY A 273 -7.85 1.44 17.94
CA GLY A 273 -6.53 0.82 17.72
C GLY A 273 -5.94 0.99 16.34
N ALA A 274 -6.52 1.77 15.43
CA ALA A 274 -5.88 2.12 14.16
C ALA A 274 -4.62 2.97 14.39
N ASP A 275 -3.64 2.85 13.49
CA ASP A 275 -2.41 3.65 13.45
C ASP A 275 -2.38 4.56 12.22
N LEU A 276 -2.98 4.11 11.12
CA LEU A 276 -3.04 4.82 9.85
C LEU A 276 -4.45 4.69 9.26
N ILE A 277 -5.08 5.82 8.92
CA ILE A 277 -6.39 5.87 8.28
C ILE A 277 -6.25 6.52 6.91
N VAL A 278 -6.72 5.80 5.87
CA VAL A 278 -6.65 6.22 4.46
C VAL A 278 -8.06 6.39 3.92
N GLY A 279 -8.47 7.64 3.71
CA GLY A 279 -9.76 8.00 3.16
C GLY A 279 -9.77 8.08 1.64
N THR A 280 -10.91 7.71 1.05
CA THR A 280 -11.21 7.72 -0.39
C THR A 280 -12.68 8.07 -0.63
N HIS A 281 -13.18 8.16 -1.86
CA HIS A 281 -14.55 8.49 -2.28
C HIS A 281 -14.79 9.94 -2.73
N PRO A 282 -14.32 11.02 -2.07
CA PRO A 282 -14.64 12.36 -2.53
C PRO A 282 -14.17 12.69 -3.94
N HIS A 283 -13.26 11.88 -4.53
CA HIS A 283 -12.62 12.09 -5.83
C HIS A 283 -11.81 13.38 -5.94
N VAL A 284 -11.69 14.10 -4.85
CA VAL A 284 -10.89 15.31 -4.67
C VAL A 284 -10.09 15.20 -3.38
N LEU A 285 -9.02 15.97 -3.27
CA LEU A 285 -8.20 16.00 -2.07
C LEU A 285 -8.99 16.53 -0.86
N GLN A 286 -8.86 15.88 0.27
CA GLN A 286 -9.19 16.41 1.58
C GLN A 286 -7.94 16.39 2.46
N ASN A 287 -7.89 17.30 3.44
CA ASN A 287 -6.72 17.46 4.29
C ASN A 287 -6.38 16.18 5.08
N ALA A 288 -5.19 16.17 5.63
CA ALA A 288 -4.71 15.15 6.57
C ALA A 288 -4.43 15.78 7.93
N GLN A 289 -4.41 14.96 8.98
CA GLN A 289 -4.08 15.40 10.32
C GLN A 289 -3.57 14.27 11.21
N TRP A 290 -2.88 14.63 12.28
CA TRP A 290 -2.62 13.76 13.40
C TRP A 290 -3.79 13.76 14.37
N LEU A 291 -4.35 12.61 14.65
CA LEU A 291 -5.26 12.38 15.76
C LEU A 291 -4.49 11.91 17.00
N THR A 292 -5.06 12.16 18.17
CA THR A 292 -4.58 11.58 19.42
C THR A 292 -5.65 10.61 19.92
N ALA A 293 -5.32 9.34 19.97
CA ALA A 293 -6.19 8.28 20.47
C ALA A 293 -6.36 8.38 22.01
N ALA A 294 -7.40 7.76 22.54
CA ALA A 294 -7.70 7.76 23.97
C ALA A 294 -6.55 7.18 24.85
N ASP A 295 -5.72 6.30 24.29
CA ASP A 295 -4.53 5.76 24.94
C ASP A 295 -3.25 6.60 24.75
N GLY A 296 -3.36 7.75 24.07
CA GLY A 296 -2.27 8.69 23.83
C GLY A 296 -1.48 8.44 22.55
N ARG A 297 -1.74 7.37 21.78
CA ARG A 297 -1.08 7.11 20.49
C ARG A 297 -1.38 8.22 19.50
N LYS A 298 -0.43 8.46 18.59
CA LYS A 298 -0.62 9.32 17.43
C LYS A 298 -1.04 8.49 16.24
N VAL A 299 -2.14 8.89 15.61
CA VAL A 299 -2.75 8.23 14.46
C VAL A 299 -2.77 9.18 13.29
N PHE A 300 -2.15 8.81 12.18
CA PHE A 300 -2.18 9.65 10.99
C PHE A 300 -3.42 9.35 10.16
N THR A 301 -4.15 10.38 9.78
CA THR A 301 -5.38 10.29 8.99
C THR A 301 -5.27 11.19 7.76
N ALA A 302 -5.33 10.59 6.56
CA ALA A 302 -5.57 11.29 5.29
C ALA A 302 -7.06 11.11 4.95
N TYR A 303 -7.85 12.19 4.93
CA TYR A 303 -9.31 12.09 4.77
C TYR A 303 -9.75 11.77 3.35
N SER A 304 -9.03 12.25 2.33
CA SER A 304 -9.18 11.80 0.93
C SER A 304 -7.90 12.02 0.14
N LEU A 305 -7.47 10.97 -0.54
CA LEU A 305 -6.35 11.03 -1.48
C LEU A 305 -6.79 11.43 -2.89
N GLY A 306 -8.11 11.65 -3.13
CA GLY A 306 -8.65 11.94 -4.45
C GLY A 306 -8.49 10.80 -5.44
N ASN A 307 -8.65 11.09 -6.73
CA ASN A 307 -8.46 10.09 -7.78
C ASN A 307 -6.98 9.76 -7.98
N PHE A 308 -6.66 8.47 -8.02
CA PHE A 308 -5.38 8.01 -8.55
C PHE A 308 -5.39 8.00 -10.08
N ILE A 309 -6.46 7.47 -10.68
CA ILE A 309 -6.73 7.55 -12.11
C ILE A 309 -8.23 7.55 -12.37
N SER A 310 -8.68 8.46 -13.22
CA SER A 310 -10.07 8.51 -13.67
C SER A 310 -10.17 9.25 -15.02
N THR A 311 -11.37 9.38 -15.60
CA THR A 311 -11.62 10.30 -16.70
C THR A 311 -12.70 11.32 -16.34
N GLN A 312 -12.80 11.68 -15.07
CA GLN A 312 -13.58 12.81 -14.61
C GLN A 312 -12.99 14.11 -15.20
N GLU A 313 -13.76 15.21 -15.18
CA GLU A 313 -13.48 16.33 -16.10
C GLU A 313 -13.15 17.64 -15.39
N LYS A 314 -13.36 17.74 -14.05
CA LYS A 314 -13.04 18.96 -13.34
C LYS A 314 -11.56 18.96 -12.89
N PRO A 315 -10.89 20.11 -12.89
CA PRO A 315 -9.50 20.22 -12.44
C PRO A 315 -9.24 19.58 -11.07
N ASP A 316 -10.13 19.80 -10.09
CA ASP A 316 -10.00 19.23 -8.75
C ASP A 316 -10.00 17.69 -8.74
N GLN A 317 -10.76 17.08 -9.67
CA GLN A 317 -10.86 15.62 -9.81
C GLN A 317 -9.66 14.99 -10.53
N LEU A 318 -8.82 15.82 -11.15
CA LEU A 318 -7.60 15.37 -11.85
C LEU A 318 -6.38 15.42 -10.94
N VAL A 319 -6.50 16.03 -9.77
CA VAL A 319 -5.43 16.16 -8.78
C VAL A 319 -5.73 15.23 -7.61
N GLY A 320 -4.94 14.18 -7.49
CA GLY A 320 -4.92 13.29 -6.33
C GLY A 320 -3.63 13.43 -5.54
N ALA A 321 -3.39 12.53 -4.59
CA ALA A 321 -2.12 12.41 -3.89
C ALA A 321 -1.76 10.96 -3.60
N ILE A 322 -0.47 10.69 -3.48
CA ILE A 322 0.06 9.48 -2.86
C ILE A 322 0.52 9.83 -1.46
N LEU A 323 0.03 9.11 -0.48
CA LEU A 323 0.55 9.13 0.87
C LEU A 323 1.81 8.26 0.93
N SER A 324 2.89 8.78 1.50
CA SER A 324 4.10 8.04 1.85
C SER A 324 4.39 8.22 3.32
N VAL A 325 4.58 7.11 4.05
CA VAL A 325 4.93 7.10 5.48
C VAL A 325 5.98 6.01 5.76
N GLN A 326 6.69 6.15 6.87
CA GLN A 326 7.50 5.09 7.44
C GLN A 326 6.74 4.50 8.65
N LEU A 327 6.56 3.19 8.65
CA LEU A 327 6.11 2.43 9.81
C LEU A 327 7.34 1.90 10.53
N GLU A 328 7.55 2.31 11.77
CA GLU A 328 8.73 1.94 12.55
C GLU A 328 8.34 1.15 13.79
N LYS A 329 8.94 -0.03 13.94
CA LYS A 329 8.85 -0.87 15.12
C LYS A 329 10.21 -0.92 15.80
N THR A 330 10.28 -0.45 17.03
CA THR A 330 11.47 -0.51 17.88
C THR A 330 11.23 -1.51 19.00
N THR A 331 12.12 -2.50 19.10
CA THR A 331 12.15 -3.44 20.22
C THR A 331 13.34 -3.10 21.10
N GLU A 332 13.07 -2.63 22.31
CA GLU A 332 14.08 -2.30 23.31
C GLU A 332 14.75 -3.57 23.86
N PRO A 333 15.95 -3.47 24.43
CA PRO A 333 16.65 -4.61 25.02
C PRO A 333 15.86 -5.32 26.14
N ASP A 334 14.95 -4.62 26.81
CA ASP A 334 14.08 -5.17 27.85
C ASP A 334 12.82 -5.89 27.27
N GLY A 335 12.70 -5.94 25.94
CA GLY A 335 11.57 -6.52 25.22
C GLY A 335 10.38 -5.59 25.03
N THR A 336 10.46 -4.34 25.48
CA THR A 336 9.41 -3.33 25.21
C THR A 336 9.32 -3.02 23.74
N VAL A 337 8.13 -3.10 23.15
CA VAL A 337 7.89 -2.78 21.73
C VAL A 337 7.18 -1.44 21.60
N ARG A 338 7.68 -0.59 20.70
CA ARG A 338 7.05 0.67 20.32
C ARG A 338 6.85 0.70 18.80
N CYS A 339 5.64 1.10 18.37
CA CYS A 339 5.29 1.26 16.97
C CYS A 339 4.91 2.71 16.71
N SER A 340 5.43 3.28 15.62
CA SER A 340 5.22 4.70 15.27
C SER A 340 5.06 4.87 13.78
N VAL A 341 4.07 5.67 13.37
CA VAL A 341 3.96 6.20 12.00
C VAL A 341 4.80 7.46 11.93
N LEU A 342 5.75 7.50 11.03
CA LEU A 342 6.74 8.58 10.92
C LEU A 342 6.72 9.22 9.54
N SER A 343 7.08 10.51 9.50
CA SER A 343 7.37 11.26 8.28
C SER A 343 6.26 11.19 7.21
N PRO A 344 4.97 11.40 7.55
CA PRO A 344 3.93 11.38 6.56
C PRO A 344 4.13 12.50 5.54
N ARG A 345 3.99 12.14 4.24
CA ARG A 345 4.05 13.06 3.11
C ARG A 345 2.93 12.73 2.13
N LEU A 346 2.29 13.76 1.63
CA LEU A 346 1.32 13.71 0.55
C LEU A 346 1.96 14.30 -0.70
N LEU A 347 2.19 13.43 -1.68
CA LEU A 347 2.80 13.79 -2.98
C LEU A 347 1.67 13.92 -4.00
N PRO A 348 1.38 15.14 -4.51
CA PRO A 348 0.31 15.31 -5.48
C PRO A 348 0.56 14.50 -6.76
N THR A 349 -0.52 13.96 -7.30
CA THR A 349 -0.56 13.27 -8.58
C THR A 349 -1.48 13.99 -9.55
N VAL A 350 -1.28 13.75 -10.83
CA VAL A 350 -2.11 14.30 -11.91
C VAL A 350 -2.57 13.16 -12.81
N THR A 351 -3.87 12.94 -12.91
CA THR A 351 -4.42 12.14 -14.00
C THR A 351 -4.34 12.95 -15.28
N HIS A 352 -3.55 12.50 -16.24
CA HIS A 352 -3.41 13.11 -17.56
C HIS A 352 -4.20 12.34 -18.60
N TYR A 353 -4.83 13.07 -19.52
CA TYR A 353 -5.35 12.55 -20.79
C TYR A 353 -5.26 13.61 -21.88
N ASP A 354 -5.05 13.16 -23.11
CA ASP A 354 -5.09 14.01 -24.30
C ASP A 354 -6.55 14.26 -24.75
N ALA A 355 -6.73 15.04 -25.81
CA ALA A 355 -8.04 15.29 -26.41
C ALA A 355 -8.81 13.97 -26.66
N GLY A 356 -10.12 14.00 -26.40
CA GLY A 356 -10.99 12.83 -26.49
C GLY A 356 -10.73 11.78 -25.42
N LYS A 357 -10.15 12.16 -24.28
CA LYS A 357 -9.79 11.27 -23.15
C LYS A 357 -8.94 10.08 -23.60
N SER A 358 -7.98 10.34 -24.50
CA SER A 358 -6.99 9.36 -24.95
C SER A 358 -5.71 9.47 -24.12
N ASN A 359 -4.87 8.44 -24.17
CA ASN A 359 -3.59 8.40 -23.47
C ASN A 359 -3.68 8.68 -21.96
N VAL A 360 -4.72 8.13 -21.31
CA VAL A 360 -4.97 8.31 -19.87
C VAL A 360 -3.88 7.62 -19.05
N ARG A 361 -3.24 8.36 -18.15
CA ARG A 361 -2.16 7.87 -17.27
C ARG A 361 -1.95 8.83 -16.10
N THR A 362 -1.33 8.34 -15.04
CA THR A 362 -1.05 9.13 -13.84
C THR A 362 0.42 9.52 -13.76
N TYR A 363 0.69 10.75 -13.34
CA TYR A 363 2.01 11.28 -13.05
C TYR A 363 2.10 11.74 -11.59
N LEU A 364 3.29 11.70 -11.00
CA LEU A 364 3.59 12.56 -9.87
C LEU A 364 3.65 14.02 -10.35
N PHE A 365 3.15 14.96 -9.57
CA PHE A 365 3.15 16.38 -9.94
C PHE A 365 4.57 16.90 -10.21
N ARG A 366 5.56 16.48 -9.45
CA ARG A 366 6.97 16.88 -9.65
C ARG A 366 7.53 16.49 -11.02
N ASP A 367 6.96 15.47 -11.66
CA ASP A 367 7.36 14.98 -12.99
C ASP A 367 6.42 15.49 -14.10
N TYR A 368 5.38 16.26 -13.72
CA TYR A 368 4.39 16.79 -14.65
C TYR A 368 4.85 18.13 -15.23
N THR A 369 4.87 18.25 -16.55
CA THR A 369 5.50 19.38 -17.24
C THR A 369 4.49 20.36 -17.81
N GLU A 370 4.96 21.60 -18.12
CA GLU A 370 4.19 22.59 -18.89
C GLU A 370 3.70 22.05 -20.25
N ALA A 371 4.51 21.22 -20.91
CA ALA A 371 4.13 20.62 -22.19
C ALA A 371 2.94 19.67 -22.03
N LEU A 372 2.97 18.81 -21.00
CA LEU A 372 1.86 17.92 -20.65
C LEU A 372 0.61 18.72 -20.26
N THR A 373 0.77 19.75 -19.43
CA THR A 373 -0.36 20.63 -19.05
C THR A 373 -1.03 21.25 -20.27
N LYS A 374 -0.24 21.75 -21.25
CA LYS A 374 -0.76 22.33 -22.50
C LYS A 374 -1.46 21.31 -23.40
N ALA A 375 -1.01 20.05 -23.38
CA ALA A 375 -1.59 18.94 -24.15
C ALA A 375 -2.84 18.35 -23.50
N HIS A 376 -3.08 18.63 -22.21
CA HIS A 376 -4.16 18.01 -21.47
C HIS A 376 -5.54 18.32 -22.05
N GLY A 377 -6.33 17.27 -22.29
CA GLY A 377 -7.66 17.37 -22.90
C GLY A 377 -8.68 18.18 -22.09
N VAL A 378 -8.50 18.29 -20.75
CA VAL A 378 -9.35 19.11 -19.88
C VAL A 378 -9.36 20.60 -20.30
N ARG A 379 -8.31 21.07 -20.94
CA ARG A 379 -8.23 22.47 -21.41
C ARG A 379 -9.29 22.86 -22.45
N GLN A 380 -9.97 21.88 -23.04
CA GLN A 380 -11.15 22.19 -23.89
C GLN A 380 -12.29 22.81 -23.07
N ALA A 381 -12.47 22.40 -21.82
CA ALA A 381 -13.49 22.95 -20.91
C ALA A 381 -12.90 23.97 -19.93
N TYR A 382 -11.63 23.84 -19.56
CA TYR A 382 -10.90 24.67 -18.60
C TYR A 382 -9.60 25.18 -19.24
N PRO A 383 -9.64 26.23 -20.10
CA PRO A 383 -8.49 26.73 -20.85
C PRO A 383 -7.31 27.15 -19.96
N ASP A 384 -7.58 27.57 -18.73
CA ASP A 384 -6.60 28.05 -17.75
C ASP A 384 -5.94 26.93 -16.95
N PHE A 385 -6.28 25.65 -17.22
CA PHE A 385 -5.62 24.52 -16.55
C PHE A 385 -4.10 24.58 -16.72
N SER A 386 -3.37 24.63 -15.63
CA SER A 386 -1.93 24.95 -15.56
C SER A 386 -1.26 24.25 -14.39
N LEU A 387 0.07 24.21 -14.39
CA LEU A 387 0.85 23.73 -13.22
C LEU A 387 0.53 24.55 -11.97
N GLU A 388 0.34 25.85 -12.12
CA GLU A 388 -0.04 26.73 -11.01
C GLU A 388 -1.40 26.34 -10.41
N MET A 389 -2.40 26.06 -11.25
CA MET A 389 -3.73 25.61 -10.79
C MET A 389 -3.62 24.26 -10.03
N ILE A 390 -2.87 23.29 -10.56
CA ILE A 390 -2.66 22.00 -9.91
C ILE A 390 -2.00 22.20 -8.53
N GLN A 391 -0.97 23.04 -8.47
CA GLN A 391 -0.28 23.38 -7.24
C GLN A 391 -1.18 24.10 -6.24
N SER A 392 -2.06 25.02 -6.71
CA SER A 392 -3.04 25.72 -5.89
C SER A 392 -4.02 24.73 -5.26
N ILE A 393 -4.60 23.82 -6.06
CA ILE A 393 -5.51 22.79 -5.57
C ILE A 393 -4.84 21.97 -4.44
N ALA A 394 -3.59 21.56 -4.63
CA ALA A 394 -2.87 20.80 -3.62
C ALA A 394 -2.63 21.64 -2.34
N ARG A 395 -2.19 22.90 -2.47
CA ARG A 395 -1.89 23.78 -1.34
C ARG A 395 -3.13 24.23 -0.54
N GLU A 396 -4.26 24.34 -1.19
CA GLU A 396 -5.51 24.76 -0.55
C GLU A 396 -6.14 23.60 0.25
N ASN A 397 -5.81 22.36 -0.10
CA ASN A 397 -6.47 21.18 0.47
C ASN A 397 -5.56 20.25 1.26
N ILE A 398 -4.25 20.51 1.31
CA ILE A 398 -3.28 19.74 2.10
C ILE A 398 -2.48 20.70 2.97
N ASP A 399 -2.39 20.41 4.26
CA ASP A 399 -1.56 21.16 5.21
C ASP A 399 -0.09 21.19 4.72
N PRO A 400 0.56 22.36 4.72
CA PRO A 400 1.97 22.50 4.31
C PRO A 400 2.92 21.56 5.06
N GLU A 401 2.60 21.15 6.28
CA GLU A 401 3.40 20.17 7.04
C GLU A 401 3.52 18.83 6.31
N PHE A 402 2.47 18.41 5.60
CA PHE A 402 2.41 17.11 4.94
C PHE A 402 2.64 17.20 3.43
N LEU A 403 2.44 18.36 2.82
CA LEU A 403 2.52 18.53 1.37
C LEU A 403 3.95 18.47 0.87
N GLN A 404 4.22 17.57 -0.09
CA GLN A 404 5.49 17.48 -0.79
C GLN A 404 5.30 17.70 -2.29
N LEU A 405 5.72 18.85 -2.80
CA LEU A 405 5.58 19.23 -4.23
C LEU A 405 6.80 18.84 -5.09
N THR A 406 7.97 18.62 -4.48
CA THR A 406 9.25 18.35 -5.15
C THR A 406 9.86 17.04 -4.68
#